data_8eef4bc8270bdbca233dad202a022135
#
_entry.id   8eef4bc8270bdbca233dad202a022135
#
_cell.length_a   1.000
_cell.length_b   1.000
_cell.length_c   1.000
_cell.angle_alpha   90.00
_cell.angle_beta   90.00
_cell.angle_gamma   90.00
#
_symmetry.space_group_name_H-M   'P 1'
#
loop_
_entity.id
_entity.type
_entity.pdbx_description
1 polymer ?
#
loop_
_entity_poly.entity_id
_entity_poly.type
_entity_poly.pdbx_seq_one_letter_code
_entity_poly.pdbx_strand_id
1 'polypeptide(L)' 'MMMKTATEKGFREYVYEAVAQIPFGKLATYGDIAAIAGKPFAARIVGGVAHFGPSDLPWHRVVN' A
#
# COMPACT_ATOMS: atom_id res chain seq x y z
N MET A 1 17.91 -20.12 -12.26
CA MET A 1 17.79 -19.64 -11.75
C MET A 1 17.29 -19.00 -11.09
N MET A 2 16.98 -18.96 -10.99
CA MET A 2 16.72 -18.23 -10.44
C MET A 2 16.15 -17.96 -9.65
N MET A 3 15.94 -17.75 -9.07
CA MET A 3 15.56 -17.40 -8.27
C MET A 3 15.09 -16.54 -7.83
N LYS A 4 15.26 -16.28 -7.62
CA LYS A 4 14.77 -15.23 -7.41
C LYS A 4 13.78 -14.71 -6.45
N THR A 5 13.28 -15.10 -5.86
CA THR A 5 12.13 -14.77 -5.10
C THR A 5 12.37 -13.93 -3.88
N ALA A 6 13.58 -13.88 -3.39
CA ALA A 6 13.89 -13.05 -2.23
C ALA A 6 13.62 -11.58 -2.50
N THR A 7 13.64 -11.19 -3.79
CA THR A 7 13.44 -9.80 -4.14
C THR A 7 12.02 -9.51 -4.62
N GLU A 8 11.18 -10.53 -4.71
CA GLU A 8 9.80 -10.32 -5.10
C GLU A 8 9.03 -9.73 -3.95
N LYS A 9 8.19 -8.76 -4.26
CA LYS A 9 7.35 -8.11 -3.28
C LYS A 9 5.93 -8.57 -3.46
N GLY A 10 5.26 -8.82 -2.37
CA GLY A 10 3.84 -9.08 -2.38
C GLY A 10 3.05 -7.79 -2.47
N PHE A 11 1.75 -7.92 -2.66
CA PHE A 11 0.86 -6.77 -2.73
C PHE A 11 0.99 -5.89 -1.49
N ARG A 12 1.13 -6.50 -0.31
CA ARG A 12 1.25 -5.77 0.94
C ARG A 12 2.44 -4.83 0.92
N GLU A 13 3.58 -5.30 0.43
CA GLU A 13 4.78 -4.47 0.38
C GLU A 13 4.62 -3.30 -0.58
N TYR A 14 3.95 -3.54 -1.72
CA TYR A 14 3.67 -2.44 -2.64
C TYR A 14 2.72 -1.42 -2.02
N VAL A 15 1.76 -1.88 -1.23
CA VAL A 15 0.87 -0.97 -0.50
C VAL A 15 1.68 -0.12 0.48
N TYR A 16 2.59 -0.73 1.23
CA TYR A 16 3.43 0.00 2.18
C TYR A 16 4.24 1.08 1.47
N GLU A 17 4.82 0.74 0.32
CA GLU A 17 5.61 1.70 -0.44
C GLU A 17 4.74 2.86 -0.93
N ALA A 18 3.55 2.56 -1.41
CA ALA A 18 2.65 3.60 -1.89
C ALA A 18 2.24 4.54 -0.76
N VAL A 19 1.92 3.99 0.40
CA VAL A 19 1.53 4.81 1.54
C VAL A 19 2.69 5.68 2.02
N ALA A 20 3.89 5.12 2.03
CA ALA A 20 5.08 5.86 2.48
C ALA A 20 5.37 7.06 1.57
N GLN A 21 4.91 7.02 0.33
CA GLN A 21 5.17 8.09 -0.64
C GLN A 21 4.14 9.20 -0.62
N ILE A 22 3.08 9.10 0.19
CA ILE A 22 2.08 10.16 0.27
C ILE A 22 2.73 11.38 0.90
N PRO A 23 2.82 12.53 0.17
CA PRO A 23 3.49 13.69 0.70
C PRO A 23 2.75 14.28 1.89
N PHE A 24 3.50 14.99 2.72
CA PHE A 24 2.92 15.70 3.84
C PHE A 24 1.82 16.65 3.34
N GLY A 25 0.67 16.63 3.98
CA GLY A 25 -0.44 17.51 3.60
C GLY A 25 -1.29 16.99 2.46
N LYS A 26 -0.98 15.80 1.94
CA LYS A 26 -1.78 15.19 0.88
C LYS A 26 -2.52 13.97 1.40
N LEU A 27 -3.60 13.62 0.70
CA LEU A 27 -4.40 12.45 1.01
C LEU A 27 -4.48 11.55 -0.21
N ALA A 28 -4.69 10.28 0.02
CA ALA A 28 -4.95 9.31 -1.03
C ALA A 28 -6.10 8.42 -0.58
N THR A 29 -6.89 7.92 -1.53
CA THR A 29 -7.94 6.98 -1.19
C THR A 29 -7.39 5.56 -1.15
N TYR A 30 -8.14 4.66 -0.52
CA TYR A 30 -7.77 3.25 -0.57
C TYR A 30 -7.69 2.75 -2.01
N GLY A 31 -8.59 3.25 -2.87
CA GLY A 31 -8.55 2.89 -4.28
C GLY A 31 -7.29 3.39 -4.98
N ASP A 32 -6.85 4.60 -4.64
CA ASP A 32 -5.61 5.15 -5.20
C ASP A 32 -4.42 4.28 -4.81
N ILE A 33 -4.35 3.90 -3.55
CA ILE A 33 -3.25 3.06 -3.07
C ILE A 33 -3.28 1.70 -3.76
N ALA A 34 -4.47 1.12 -3.91
CA ALA A 34 -4.62 -0.16 -4.59
C ALA A 34 -4.12 -0.08 -6.03
N ALA A 35 -4.47 1.02 -6.72
CA ALA A 35 -4.06 1.20 -8.11
C ALA A 35 -2.55 1.35 -8.21
N ILE A 36 -1.94 2.13 -7.32
CA ILE A 36 -0.49 2.32 -7.32
C ILE A 36 0.21 0.99 -7.03
N ALA A 37 -0.38 0.18 -6.15
CA ALA A 37 0.19 -1.12 -5.81
C ALA A 37 -0.05 -2.18 -6.88
N GLY A 38 -0.78 -1.84 -7.96
CA GLY A 38 -0.95 -2.71 -9.09
C GLY A 38 -2.28 -3.45 -9.16
N LYS A 39 -3.19 -3.22 -8.22
CA LYS A 39 -4.48 -3.90 -8.20
C LYS A 39 -5.59 -2.89 -7.90
N PRO A 40 -6.00 -2.11 -8.90
CA PRO A 40 -6.91 -0.98 -8.67
C PRO A 40 -8.28 -1.39 -8.11
N PHE A 41 -8.66 -2.65 -8.24
CA PHE A 41 -9.93 -3.10 -7.69
C PHE A 41 -9.78 -3.74 -6.30
N ALA A 42 -8.64 -3.58 -5.65
CA ALA A 42 -8.36 -4.24 -4.37
C ALA A 42 -8.39 -3.27 -3.20
N ALA A 43 -9.21 -2.20 -3.27
CA ALA A 43 -9.27 -1.20 -2.20
C ALA A 43 -9.62 -1.83 -0.86
N ARG A 44 -10.53 -2.81 -0.86
CA ARG A 44 -10.92 -3.47 0.38
C ARG A 44 -9.74 -4.20 1.02
N ILE A 45 -8.88 -4.79 0.18
CA ILE A 45 -7.70 -5.49 0.69
C ILE A 45 -6.73 -4.49 1.30
N VAL A 46 -6.60 -3.30 0.69
CA VAL A 46 -5.77 -2.24 1.25
C VAL A 46 -6.25 -1.87 2.65
N GLY A 47 -7.57 -1.78 2.84
CA GLY A 47 -8.11 -1.52 4.17
C GLY A 47 -7.68 -2.54 5.20
N GLY A 48 -7.69 -3.83 4.82
CA GLY A 48 -7.21 -4.89 5.70
C GLY A 48 -5.71 -4.78 5.98
N VAL A 49 -4.93 -4.46 4.95
CA VAL A 49 -3.49 -4.27 5.10
C VAL A 49 -3.22 -3.11 6.06
N ALA A 50 -4.00 -2.03 5.95
CA ALA A 50 -3.83 -0.87 6.82
C ALA A 50 -4.07 -1.24 8.28
N HIS A 51 -5.06 -2.08 8.52
CA HIS A 51 -5.41 -2.47 9.88
C HIS A 51 -4.26 -3.21 10.58
N PHE A 52 -3.49 -3.99 9.84
CA PHE A 52 -2.41 -4.80 10.39
C PHE A 52 -1.02 -4.29 10.00
N GLY A 53 -0.95 -3.14 9.35
CA GLY A 53 0.33 -2.64 8.84
C GLY A 53 1.18 -1.96 9.89
N PRO A 54 2.42 -1.59 9.53
CA PRO A 54 3.32 -0.90 10.43
C PRO A 54 2.74 0.44 10.87
N SER A 55 2.88 0.75 12.14
CA SER A 55 2.29 1.97 12.69
C SER A 55 3.08 3.22 12.32
N ASP A 56 4.29 3.06 11.80
CA ASP A 56 5.13 4.21 11.44
C ASP A 56 4.83 4.76 10.03
N LEU A 57 3.92 4.12 9.30
CA LEU A 57 3.48 4.62 8.01
C LEU A 57 2.34 5.63 8.18
N PRO A 58 2.20 6.59 7.25
CA PRO A 58 1.18 7.63 7.40
C PRO A 58 -0.21 7.16 6.98
N TRP A 59 -0.73 6.16 7.65
CA TRP A 59 -2.05 5.61 7.34
C TRP A 59 -3.16 6.65 7.48
N HIS A 60 -2.95 7.67 8.32
CA HIS A 60 -3.93 8.74 8.49
C HIS A 60 -4.14 9.55 7.22
N ARG A 61 -3.25 9.43 6.24
CA ARG A 61 -3.40 10.09 4.95
C ARG A 61 -4.14 9.24 3.93
N VAL A 62 -4.54 8.02 4.30
CA VAL A 62 -5.30 7.14 3.43
C VAL A 62 -6.73 7.17 3.89
N VAL A 63 -7.65 7.53 2.99
CA VAL A 63 -9.05 7.75 3.33
C VAL A 63 -9.97 7.03 2.36
N ASN A 64 -11.23 6.96 2.69
CA ASN A 64 -12.22 6.36 1.80
C ASN A 64 -12.51 7.20 0.58
#